data_ef5e25648d27ed1faa4df0f5819e2eb0
#
_entry.id   ef5e25648d27ed1faa4df0f5819e2eb0
#
_cell.length_a   1.000
_cell.length_b   1.000
_cell.length_c   1.000
_cell.angle_alpha   90.00
_cell.angle_beta   90.00
_cell.angle_gamma   90.00
#
_symmetry.space_group_name_H-M   'P 1'
#
loop_
_entity.id
_entity.type
_entity.pdbx_description
1 polymer ?
#
loop_
_entity_poly.entity_id
_entity_poly.type
_entity_poly.pdbx_seq_one_letter_code
_entity_poly.pdbx_strand_id
1 'polypeptide(L)'
;MPCLKIVTNISKTNIPKDFVSKIIPVLVEGVKKDPKVFICTVESDCQMCIDGNSTLPGVVASLESIGNLGPDENNQIVKLLTTFIEKELGVPPSRFFLTFYDLKSYNVGRWGVTIDTLNE
;
A
#
# COMPACT_ATOMS: atom_id res chain seq x y z
N MET A 1 -4.22 12.18 2.52
CA MET A 1 -3.55 11.17 3.33
C MET A 1 -3.43 9.89 2.56
N PRO A 2 -2.23 9.49 2.16
CA PRO A 2 -2.05 8.20 1.49
C PRO A 2 -2.14 7.06 2.49
N CYS A 3 -2.91 6.03 2.13
CA CYS A 3 -3.08 4.84 2.96
C CYS A 3 -2.80 3.60 2.11
N LEU A 4 -1.77 2.85 2.47
CA LEU A 4 -1.46 1.58 1.87
C LEU A 4 -1.97 0.46 2.78
N LYS A 5 -2.90 -0.34 2.27
CA LYS A 5 -3.44 -1.50 2.96
C LYS A 5 -2.92 -2.75 2.27
N ILE A 6 -2.26 -3.61 3.03
CA ILE A 6 -1.67 -4.85 2.51
C ILE A 6 -2.37 -6.04 3.15
N VAL A 7 -2.81 -6.97 2.33
CA VAL A 7 -3.33 -8.27 2.77
C VAL A 7 -2.43 -9.35 2.19
N THR A 8 -1.98 -10.27 3.04
CA THR A 8 -1.06 -11.34 2.63
C THR A 8 -1.40 -12.65 3.32
N ASN A 9 -1.07 -13.76 2.65
CA ASN A 9 -1.15 -15.09 3.24
C ASN A 9 0.11 -15.48 4.02
N ILE A 10 1.12 -14.60 4.05
CA ILE A 10 2.34 -14.83 4.80
C ILE A 10 2.03 -14.76 6.29
N SER A 11 2.65 -15.66 7.07
CA SER A 11 2.51 -15.66 8.53
C SER A 11 3.13 -14.39 9.12
N LYS A 12 2.49 -13.86 10.14
CA LYS A 12 2.98 -12.67 10.87
C LYS A 12 4.43 -12.84 11.32
N THR A 13 4.82 -14.04 11.72
CA THR A 13 6.20 -14.33 12.17
C THR A 13 7.23 -14.21 11.06
N ASN A 14 6.80 -14.32 9.79
CA ASN A 14 7.68 -14.23 8.62
C ASN A 14 7.68 -12.84 7.99
N ILE A 15 6.98 -11.88 8.59
CA ILE A 15 7.01 -10.49 8.15
C ILE A 15 8.03 -9.76 9.02
N PRO A 16 9.00 -9.03 8.42
CA PRO A 16 9.96 -8.26 9.21
C PRO A 16 9.26 -7.30 10.17
N LYS A 17 9.74 -7.20 11.41
CA LYS A 17 9.12 -6.36 12.43
C LYS A 17 9.15 -4.87 12.07
N ASP A 18 10.12 -4.46 11.27
CA ASP A 18 10.30 -3.08 10.80
C ASP A 18 9.67 -2.84 9.42
N PHE A 19 8.87 -3.77 8.92
CA PHE A 19 8.32 -3.71 7.57
C PHE A 19 7.56 -2.40 7.30
N VAL A 20 6.64 -2.02 8.18
CA VAL A 20 5.82 -0.83 7.95
C VAL A 20 6.63 0.46 8.03
N SER A 21 7.71 0.50 8.81
CA SER A 21 8.59 1.68 8.84
C SER A 21 9.51 1.72 7.62
N LYS A 22 9.94 0.58 7.11
CA LYS A 22 10.81 0.49 5.93
C LYS A 22 10.09 0.83 4.63
N ILE A 23 8.79 0.58 4.55
CA ILE A 23 8.02 0.86 3.33
C ILE A 23 7.74 2.36 3.16
N ILE A 24 7.75 3.15 4.23
CA ILE A 24 7.44 4.57 4.17
C ILE A 24 8.35 5.34 3.20
N PRO A 25 9.69 5.19 3.23
CA PRO A 25 10.55 5.88 2.26
C PRO A 25 10.23 5.53 0.81
N VAL A 26 9.82 4.29 0.54
CA VAL A 26 9.42 3.84 -0.80
C VAL A 26 8.14 4.56 -1.24
N LEU A 27 7.18 4.68 -0.33
CA LEU A 27 5.93 5.40 -0.58
C LEU A 27 6.17 6.89 -0.80
N VAL A 28 7.08 7.49 -0.04
CA VAL A 28 7.48 8.90 -0.21
C VAL A 28 8.04 9.13 -1.60
N GLU A 29 8.92 8.25 -2.06
CA GLU A 29 9.51 8.35 -3.40
C GLU A 29 8.43 8.26 -4.49
N GLY A 30 7.47 7.35 -4.34
CA GLY A 30 6.43 7.13 -5.33
C GLY A 30 5.31 8.16 -5.31
N VAL A 31 4.77 8.46 -4.14
CA VAL A 31 3.59 9.32 -3.99
C VAL A 31 3.97 10.79 -3.81
N LYS A 32 5.20 11.07 -3.38
CA LYS A 32 5.76 12.44 -3.26
C LYS A 32 4.98 13.30 -2.27
N LYS A 33 4.77 12.76 -1.08
CA LYS A 33 4.16 13.46 0.05
C LYS A 33 5.06 13.33 1.27
N ASP A 34 4.79 14.14 2.30
CA ASP A 34 5.54 14.12 3.56
C ASP A 34 5.45 12.73 4.21
N PRO A 35 6.58 12.16 4.70
CA PRO A 35 6.56 10.85 5.36
C PRO A 35 5.53 10.72 6.48
N LYS A 36 5.24 11.79 7.19
CA LYS A 36 4.34 11.79 8.35
C LYS A 36 2.86 11.60 7.99
N VAL A 37 2.48 11.81 6.73
CA VAL A 37 1.08 11.71 6.33
C VAL A 37 0.69 10.29 5.86
N PHE A 38 1.66 9.38 5.74
CA PHE A 38 1.40 8.04 5.26
C PHE A 38 0.84 7.13 6.35
N ILE A 39 -0.12 6.29 5.95
CA ILE A 39 -0.65 5.20 6.75
C ILE A 39 -0.31 3.91 6.02
N CYS A 40 0.20 2.92 6.75
CA CYS A 40 0.41 1.59 6.21
C CYS A 40 -0.10 0.55 7.20
N THR A 41 -0.96 -0.35 6.73
CA THR A 41 -1.46 -1.47 7.52
C THR A 41 -1.14 -2.78 6.83
N VAL A 42 -0.87 -3.82 7.62
CA VAL A 42 -0.61 -5.17 7.11
C VAL A 42 -1.52 -6.15 7.83
N GLU A 43 -2.28 -6.90 7.04
CA GLU A 43 -3.11 -7.99 7.52
C GLU A 43 -2.48 -9.30 7.04
N SER A 44 -1.96 -10.09 7.96
CA SER A 44 -1.24 -11.33 7.70
C SER A 44 -2.14 -12.56 7.90
N ASP A 45 -1.62 -13.72 7.54
CA ASP A 45 -2.29 -15.02 7.76
C ASP A 45 -3.66 -15.14 7.07
N CYS A 46 -3.86 -14.43 5.97
CA CYS A 46 -5.10 -14.47 5.22
C CYS A 46 -5.11 -15.63 4.23
N GLN A 47 -6.25 -16.28 4.10
CA GLN A 47 -6.45 -17.24 3.02
C GLN A 47 -6.64 -16.48 1.72
N MET A 48 -5.90 -16.87 0.68
CA MET A 48 -6.04 -16.27 -0.64
C MET A 48 -5.68 -17.26 -1.74
N CYS A 49 -6.29 -17.05 -2.89
CA CYS A 49 -5.99 -17.81 -4.09
C CYS A 49 -5.68 -16.81 -5.21
N ILE A 50 -4.51 -16.91 -5.80
CA ILE A 50 -4.08 -16.06 -6.91
C ILE A 50 -3.67 -16.97 -8.05
N ASP A 51 -4.25 -16.75 -9.23
CA ASP A 51 -3.99 -17.53 -10.43
C ASP A 51 -4.13 -19.05 -10.18
N GLY A 52 -5.17 -19.41 -9.41
CA GLY A 52 -5.45 -20.82 -9.10
C GLY A 52 -4.54 -21.44 -8.05
N ASN A 53 -3.62 -20.69 -7.45
CA ASN A 53 -2.69 -21.19 -6.43
C ASN A 53 -2.97 -20.55 -5.07
N SER A 54 -3.17 -21.38 -4.05
CA SER A 54 -3.50 -20.95 -2.69
C SER A 54 -2.36 -21.18 -1.68
N THR A 55 -1.19 -21.64 -2.13
CA THR A 55 -0.08 -22.00 -1.22
C THR A 55 1.12 -21.07 -1.32
N LEU A 56 1.44 -20.55 -2.50
CA LEU A 56 2.56 -19.64 -2.68
C LEU A 56 2.27 -18.28 -2.05
N PRO A 57 3.30 -17.57 -1.57
CA PRO A 57 3.10 -16.25 -0.97
C PRO A 57 2.52 -15.27 -1.98
N GLY A 58 1.58 -14.46 -1.52
CA GLY A 58 0.92 -13.44 -2.32
C GLY A 58 0.59 -12.21 -1.50
N VAL A 59 0.42 -11.09 -2.19
CA VAL A 59 0.01 -9.83 -1.59
C VAL A 59 -1.05 -9.19 -2.48
N VAL A 60 -2.17 -8.82 -1.86
CA VAL A 60 -3.21 -8.01 -2.48
C VAL A 60 -3.29 -6.72 -1.68
N ALA A 61 -3.05 -5.60 -2.35
CA ALA A 61 -2.94 -4.32 -1.68
C ALA A 61 -3.78 -3.25 -2.36
N SER A 62 -4.09 -2.20 -1.60
CA SER A 62 -4.72 -1.01 -2.13
C SER A 62 -3.98 0.23 -1.63
N LEU A 63 -3.84 1.21 -2.50
CA LEU A 63 -3.30 2.52 -2.15
C LEU A 63 -4.37 3.58 -2.40
N GLU A 64 -4.81 4.21 -1.33
CA GLU A 64 -5.74 5.34 -1.36
C GLU A 64 -4.95 6.61 -1.16
N SER A 65 -5.18 7.63 -1.98
CA SER A 65 -4.52 8.93 -1.85
C SER A 65 -5.42 10.04 -2.36
N ILE A 66 -5.36 11.17 -1.69
CA ILE A 66 -5.97 12.40 -2.18
C ILE A 66 -4.95 13.07 -3.09
N GLY A 67 -5.10 12.86 -4.39
CA GLY A 67 -4.17 13.35 -5.40
C GLY A 67 -2.88 12.55 -5.51
N ASN A 68 -1.99 13.02 -6.35
CA ASN A 68 -0.67 12.45 -6.69
C ASN A 68 -0.74 11.06 -7.33
N LEU A 69 -1.90 10.67 -7.82
CA LEU A 69 -2.13 9.43 -8.57
C LEU A 69 -2.54 9.74 -10.00
N GLY A 70 -2.22 8.86 -10.91
CA GLY A 70 -2.54 8.96 -12.33
C GLY A 70 -1.88 7.84 -13.09
N PRO A 71 -2.07 7.73 -14.42
CA PRO A 71 -1.52 6.62 -15.20
C PRO A 71 -0.01 6.46 -15.08
N ASP A 72 0.74 7.55 -15.21
CA ASP A 72 2.20 7.50 -15.15
C ASP A 72 2.68 7.34 -13.70
N GLU A 73 2.10 8.10 -12.78
CA GLU A 73 2.41 8.03 -11.35
C GLU A 73 2.19 6.63 -10.81
N ASN A 74 1.06 6.01 -11.15
CA ASN A 74 0.71 4.68 -10.67
C ASN A 74 1.68 3.61 -11.19
N ASN A 75 2.13 3.72 -12.44
CA ASN A 75 3.15 2.83 -12.99
C ASN A 75 4.46 2.93 -12.21
N GLN A 76 4.88 4.12 -11.84
CA GLN A 76 6.10 4.32 -11.04
C GLN A 76 5.92 3.74 -9.64
N ILE A 77 4.78 4.00 -9.00
CA ILE A 77 4.49 3.52 -7.65
C ILE A 77 4.46 1.99 -7.61
N VAL A 78 3.75 1.34 -8.53
CA VAL A 78 3.66 -0.12 -8.53
C VAL A 78 5.03 -0.75 -8.79
N LYS A 79 5.86 -0.14 -9.61
CA LYS A 79 7.22 -0.63 -9.87
C LYS A 79 8.07 -0.60 -8.61
N LEU A 80 8.05 0.52 -7.89
CA LEU A 80 8.79 0.68 -6.64
C LEU A 80 8.31 -0.32 -5.57
N LEU A 81 7.00 -0.43 -5.41
CA LEU A 81 6.42 -1.33 -4.41
C LEU A 81 6.64 -2.81 -4.76
N THR A 82 6.55 -3.17 -6.03
CA THR A 82 6.81 -4.55 -6.47
C THR A 82 8.23 -4.98 -6.10
N THR A 83 9.21 -4.13 -6.36
CA THR A 83 10.62 -4.40 -6.01
C THR A 83 10.78 -4.57 -4.50
N PHE A 84 10.17 -3.68 -3.72
CA PHE A 84 10.24 -3.72 -2.26
C PHE A 84 9.57 -4.97 -1.69
N ILE A 85 8.37 -5.29 -2.15
CA ILE A 85 7.59 -6.44 -1.67
C ILE A 85 8.33 -7.75 -2.00
N GLU A 86 8.91 -7.87 -3.18
CA GLU A 86 9.69 -9.05 -3.54
C GLU A 86 10.91 -9.22 -2.63
N LYS A 87 11.63 -8.13 -2.39
CA LYS A 87 12.83 -8.15 -1.55
C LYS A 87 12.51 -8.49 -0.09
N GLU A 88 11.47 -7.87 0.47
CA GLU A 88 11.18 -7.98 1.89
C GLU A 88 10.32 -9.21 2.24
N LEU A 89 9.43 -9.60 1.37
CA LEU A 89 8.47 -10.67 1.66
C LEU A 89 8.64 -11.92 0.78
N GLY A 90 9.49 -11.87 -0.23
CA GLY A 90 9.68 -12.99 -1.15
C GLY A 90 8.47 -13.25 -2.04
N VAL A 91 7.62 -12.26 -2.24
CA VAL A 91 6.45 -12.37 -3.12
C VAL A 91 6.88 -11.99 -4.53
N PRO A 92 6.77 -12.91 -5.51
CA PRO A 92 7.15 -12.59 -6.89
C PRO A 92 6.21 -11.56 -7.50
N PRO A 93 6.68 -10.80 -8.51
CA PRO A 93 5.84 -9.77 -9.16
C PRO A 93 4.49 -10.27 -9.66
N SER A 94 4.43 -11.53 -10.10
CA SER A 94 3.19 -12.14 -10.60
C SER A 94 2.13 -12.37 -9.51
N ARG A 95 2.52 -12.27 -8.24
CA ARG A 95 1.63 -12.53 -7.11
C ARG A 95 1.46 -11.30 -6.21
N PHE A 96 1.77 -10.13 -6.74
CA PHE A 96 1.54 -8.84 -6.08
C PHE A 96 0.55 -8.03 -6.90
N PHE A 97 -0.60 -7.70 -6.29
CA PHE A 97 -1.64 -6.89 -6.91
C PHE A 97 -1.83 -5.61 -6.10
N LEU A 98 -1.88 -4.48 -6.80
CA LEU A 98 -2.06 -3.17 -6.19
C LEU A 98 -3.16 -2.42 -6.93
N THR A 99 -4.20 -2.03 -6.20
CA THR A 99 -5.28 -1.20 -6.71
C THR A 99 -5.12 0.21 -6.20
N PHE A 100 -5.35 1.20 -7.06
CA PHE A 100 -5.22 2.62 -6.71
C PHE A 100 -6.59 3.26 -6.59
N TYR A 101 -6.77 4.10 -5.56
CA TYR A 101 -7.98 4.89 -5.37
C TYR A 101 -7.59 6.36 -5.21
N ASP A 102 -7.91 7.18 -6.20
CA ASP A 102 -7.71 8.63 -6.14
C ASP A 102 -8.94 9.23 -5.47
N LEU A 103 -8.77 9.67 -4.23
CA LEU A 103 -9.87 10.10 -3.39
C LEU A 103 -10.05 11.62 -3.45
N LYS A 104 -11.31 12.04 -3.36
CA LYS A 104 -11.65 13.44 -3.14
C LYS A 104 -11.46 13.77 -1.66
N SER A 105 -10.99 14.98 -1.36
CA SER A 105 -10.74 15.40 0.02
C SER A 105 -12.01 15.43 0.89
N TYR A 106 -13.19 15.58 0.27
CA TYR A 106 -14.45 15.53 1.01
C TYR A 106 -14.91 14.09 1.34
N ASN A 107 -14.19 13.08 0.85
CA ASN A 107 -14.48 11.67 1.11
C ASN A 107 -13.58 11.05 2.19
N VAL A 108 -12.71 11.85 2.81
CA VAL A 108 -11.80 11.40 3.88
C VAL A 108 -12.01 12.27 5.10
N GLY A 109 -12.24 11.64 6.25
CA GLY A 109 -12.49 12.35 7.51
C GLY A 109 -11.38 12.11 8.53
N ARG A 110 -11.05 13.16 9.29
CA ARG A 110 -10.11 13.12 10.40
C ARG A 110 -10.44 14.26 11.36
N TRP A 111 -10.25 14.01 12.65
CA TRP A 111 -10.58 15.00 13.72
C TRP A 111 -12.02 15.47 13.65
N GLY A 112 -12.94 14.59 13.25
CA GLY A 112 -14.37 14.87 13.20
C GLY A 112 -14.84 15.73 12.03
N VAL A 113 -13.96 16.01 11.05
CA VAL A 113 -14.29 16.79 9.85
C VAL A 113 -13.69 16.16 8.61
N THR A 114 -14.17 16.56 7.45
CA THR A 114 -13.55 16.12 6.18
C THR A 114 -12.28 16.90 5.88
N ILE A 115 -11.36 16.29 5.13
CA ILE A 115 -10.03 16.88 4.86
C ILE A 115 -10.14 18.23 4.13
N ASP A 116 -11.09 18.37 3.21
CA ASP A 116 -11.31 19.66 2.52
C ASP A 116 -11.65 20.78 3.52
N THR A 117 -12.39 20.46 4.57
CA THR A 117 -12.74 21.43 5.64
C THR A 117 -11.51 21.82 6.45
N LEU A 118 -10.60 20.87 6.71
CA LEU A 118 -9.37 21.14 7.46
C LEU A 118 -8.42 22.09 6.74
N ASN A 119 -8.45 22.08 5.42
CA ASN A 119 -7.51 22.82 4.57
C ASN A 119 -8.00 24.24 4.24
N GLU A 120 -9.14 24.65 4.76
CA GLU A 120 -9.70 25.99 4.54
C GLU A 120 -9.10 27.06 5.46
#